data_0d09cc12badbb45658d3195d6e86a68b
#
_entry.id   0d09cc12badbb45658d3195d6e86a68b
#
_cell.length_a   1.000
_cell.length_b   1.000
_cell.length_c   1.000
_cell.angle_alpha   90.00
_cell.angle_beta   90.00
_cell.angle_gamma   90.00
#
_symmetry.space_group_name_H-M   'P 1'
#
loop_
_entity.id
_entity.type
_entity.pdbx_description
1 polymer ?
#
loop_
_entity_poly.entity_id
_entity_poly.type
_entity_poly.pdbx_seq_one_letter_code
_entity_poly.pdbx_strand_id
1 'polypeptide(L)'
;MLQIEPWWLFALLVTFALGWVGARWDMRLEKRENEIERLAQQKSTFKGLNLLLNEEPDKAIDALVQIAQLDPETTELHFALGSLFRRRGETERAIRVHQHLANREDLPSRHRDHAAYELGRDFLRAGLLDRAETSLNRVGTDSKYGIPAKESLLEMYQVEKDWEKAIVSSNELEALQGKSRQKEIAHFHCELAEEALRRKDIPAAEKHINLAMQSVPNHPRATILRGDCFVAQNQLEKAIATWSLIAENHPAYLALVADRWIDVHKALSKADQGLQVLVDALKTQAAGELLDITFKHVMALRGVPQAEALMTEVMRHTPSLSAMALRVQARLTLAEVAQNDKATQEFKASYGLLKQRTNTLARYTCGNCGFRARRFYWQCPGCNHWESYSPRRGEGAAPSGPSM
;
A
#
# COMPACT_ATOMS: atom_id res chain seq x y z
N MET A 1 -82.55 -26.65 -51.79
CA MET A 1 -81.43 -25.80 -52.21
C MET A 1 -81.46 -24.53 -51.39
N LEU A 2 -80.68 -24.39 -50.38
CA LEU A 2 -80.58 -23.14 -49.62
C LEU A 2 -79.81 -22.15 -50.47
N GLN A 3 -80.43 -21.14 -50.99
CA GLN A 3 -79.77 -20.00 -51.62
C GLN A 3 -79.06 -19.22 -50.52
N ILE A 4 -77.75 -19.37 -50.42
CA ILE A 4 -76.89 -18.55 -49.54
C ILE A 4 -76.79 -17.19 -50.22
N GLU A 5 -77.45 -16.21 -49.74
CA GLU A 5 -77.42 -14.82 -50.18
C GLU A 5 -75.99 -14.27 -50.02
N PRO A 6 -75.37 -13.62 -51.02
CA PRO A 6 -73.93 -13.21 -51.03
C PRO A 6 -73.57 -12.19 -49.91
N TRP A 7 -74.54 -11.58 -49.25
CA TRP A 7 -74.24 -10.62 -48.15
C TRP A 7 -73.73 -11.26 -46.87
N TRP A 8 -73.95 -12.59 -46.68
CA TRP A 8 -73.32 -13.31 -45.56
C TRP A 8 -71.81 -13.39 -45.62
N LEU A 9 -71.26 -13.44 -46.80
CA LEU A 9 -69.80 -13.39 -47.05
C LEU A 9 -69.23 -12.02 -46.68
N PHE A 10 -69.99 -10.95 -46.87
CA PHE A 10 -69.68 -9.60 -46.50
C PHE A 10 -69.68 -9.43 -44.94
N ALA A 11 -70.65 -10.01 -44.28
CA ALA A 11 -70.77 -10.00 -42.83
C ALA A 11 -69.57 -10.74 -42.14
N LEU A 12 -69.15 -11.87 -42.74
CA LEU A 12 -67.93 -12.61 -42.30
C LEU A 12 -66.64 -11.79 -42.45
N LEU A 13 -66.45 -11.06 -43.54
CA LEU A 13 -65.31 -10.18 -43.74
C LEU A 13 -65.30 -9.00 -42.75
N VAL A 14 -66.48 -8.42 -42.43
CA VAL A 14 -66.60 -7.32 -41.50
C VAL A 14 -66.33 -7.78 -40.06
N THR A 15 -66.79 -8.96 -39.64
CA THR A 15 -66.54 -9.51 -38.31
C THR A 15 -65.08 -9.90 -38.14
N PHE A 16 -64.45 -10.47 -39.20
CA PHE A 16 -63.00 -10.76 -39.22
C PHE A 16 -62.19 -9.47 -39.10
N ALA A 17 -62.55 -8.44 -39.90
CA ALA A 17 -61.87 -7.14 -39.83
C ALA A 17 -61.96 -6.45 -38.45
N LEU A 18 -63.17 -6.52 -37.85
CA LEU A 18 -63.38 -5.98 -36.48
C LEU A 18 -62.61 -6.78 -35.42
N GLY A 19 -62.59 -8.10 -35.52
CA GLY A 19 -61.77 -8.96 -34.64
C GLY A 19 -60.30 -8.68 -34.80
N TRP A 20 -59.81 -8.51 -36.04
CA TRP A 20 -58.41 -8.19 -36.30
C TRP A 20 -58.00 -6.80 -35.80
N VAL A 21 -58.86 -5.80 -35.96
CA VAL A 21 -58.65 -4.44 -35.40
C VAL A 21 -58.70 -4.47 -33.88
N GLY A 22 -59.59 -5.23 -33.25
CA GLY A 22 -59.65 -5.41 -31.80
C GLY A 22 -58.43 -6.07 -31.22
N ALA A 23 -57.94 -7.17 -31.83
CA ALA A 23 -56.72 -7.86 -31.43
C ALA A 23 -55.46 -6.96 -31.59
N ARG A 24 -55.47 -6.12 -32.64
CA ARG A 24 -54.35 -5.19 -32.87
C ARG A 24 -54.36 -3.98 -31.93
N TRP A 25 -55.54 -3.59 -31.44
CA TRP A 25 -55.71 -2.57 -30.39
C TRP A 25 -55.26 -3.11 -29.05
N ASP A 26 -55.63 -4.32 -28.69
CA ASP A 26 -55.28 -4.98 -27.45
C ASP A 26 -53.74 -5.16 -27.34
N MET A 27 -53.07 -5.65 -28.40
CA MET A 27 -51.63 -5.71 -28.46
C MET A 27 -50.92 -4.34 -28.40
N ARG A 28 -51.60 -3.27 -28.83
CA ARG A 28 -51.06 -1.89 -28.71
C ARG A 28 -51.22 -1.33 -27.32
N LEU A 29 -52.27 -1.67 -26.60
CA LEU A 29 -52.49 -1.30 -25.20
C LEU A 29 -51.50 -2.00 -24.29
N GLU A 30 -51.31 -3.31 -24.48
CA GLU A 30 -50.34 -4.12 -23.74
C GLU A 30 -48.89 -3.64 -23.96
N LYS A 31 -48.54 -3.27 -25.19
CA LYS A 31 -47.24 -2.64 -25.48
C LYS A 31 -47.06 -1.28 -24.81
N ARG A 32 -48.11 -0.46 -24.75
CA ARG A 32 -48.07 0.85 -24.08
C ARG A 32 -47.96 0.72 -22.56
N GLU A 33 -48.66 -0.22 -21.96
CA GLU A 33 -48.54 -0.50 -20.53
C GLU A 33 -47.15 -0.97 -20.17
N ASN A 34 -46.58 -1.91 -20.93
CA ASN A 34 -45.23 -2.39 -20.78
C ASN A 34 -44.16 -1.29 -21.01
N GLU A 35 -44.36 -0.35 -21.94
CA GLU A 35 -43.51 0.82 -22.12
C GLU A 35 -43.61 1.83 -20.97
N ILE A 36 -44.81 2.07 -20.44
CA ILE A 36 -45.02 2.97 -19.30
C ILE A 36 -44.39 2.39 -18.03
N GLU A 37 -44.51 1.07 -17.79
CA GLU A 37 -43.87 0.41 -16.68
C GLU A 37 -42.32 0.44 -16.81
N ARG A 38 -41.79 0.19 -18.00
CA ARG A 38 -40.35 0.31 -18.26
C ARG A 38 -39.82 1.74 -18.06
N LEU A 39 -40.55 2.74 -18.50
CA LEU A 39 -40.22 4.16 -18.30
C LEU A 39 -40.35 4.59 -16.83
N ALA A 40 -41.32 4.03 -16.09
CA ALA A 40 -41.45 4.27 -14.65
C ALA A 40 -40.30 3.62 -13.86
N GLN A 41 -39.91 2.40 -14.22
CA GLN A 41 -38.75 1.70 -13.66
C GLN A 41 -37.43 2.45 -13.95
N GLN A 42 -37.23 2.89 -15.21
CA GLN A 42 -36.06 3.73 -15.56
C GLN A 42 -36.05 5.04 -14.78
N LYS A 43 -37.18 5.72 -14.62
CA LYS A 43 -37.28 6.98 -13.86
C LYS A 43 -36.95 6.80 -12.37
N SER A 44 -37.38 5.70 -11.74
CA SER A 44 -37.10 5.44 -10.34
C SER A 44 -35.65 5.04 -10.10
N THR A 45 -35.05 4.28 -11.01
CA THR A 45 -33.60 3.96 -11.00
C THR A 45 -32.76 5.21 -11.21
N PHE A 46 -33.14 6.08 -12.15
CA PHE A 46 -32.52 7.38 -12.36
C PHE A 46 -32.68 8.32 -11.14
N LYS A 47 -33.78 8.25 -10.42
CA LYS A 47 -34.01 9.05 -9.20
C LYS A 47 -33.07 8.59 -8.07
N GLY A 48 -32.92 7.27 -7.89
CA GLY A 48 -31.94 6.70 -6.94
C GLY A 48 -30.50 7.08 -7.28
N LEU A 49 -30.14 7.01 -8.58
CA LEU A 49 -28.82 7.40 -9.07
C LEU A 49 -28.54 8.91 -8.91
N ASN A 50 -29.56 9.75 -9.16
CA ASN A 50 -29.46 11.21 -8.99
C ASN A 50 -29.32 11.62 -7.51
N LEU A 51 -29.95 10.91 -6.59
CA LEU A 51 -29.79 11.09 -5.15
C LEU A 51 -28.38 10.67 -4.68
N LEU A 52 -27.78 9.67 -5.32
CA LEU A 52 -26.39 9.29 -5.11
C LEU A 52 -25.40 10.38 -5.57
N LEU A 53 -25.66 10.99 -6.73
CA LEU A 53 -24.84 12.06 -7.30
C LEU A 53 -24.95 13.37 -6.50
N ASN A 54 -26.06 13.58 -5.80
CA ASN A 54 -26.31 14.78 -4.97
C ASN A 54 -25.86 14.62 -3.51
N GLU A 55 -25.05 13.59 -3.19
CA GLU A 55 -24.55 13.32 -1.84
C GLU A 55 -25.65 13.12 -0.76
N GLU A 56 -26.83 12.67 -1.15
CA GLU A 56 -27.92 12.29 -0.23
C GLU A 56 -28.06 10.75 -0.12
N PRO A 57 -27.09 10.06 0.49
CA PRO A 57 -27.03 8.58 0.48
C PRO A 57 -28.22 7.92 1.19
N ASP A 58 -28.82 8.60 2.17
CA ASP A 58 -29.95 8.06 2.94
C ASP A 58 -31.20 7.95 2.09
N LYS A 59 -31.54 9.01 1.38
CA LYS A 59 -32.69 9.01 0.48
C LYS A 59 -32.48 8.08 -0.72
N ALA A 60 -31.24 7.92 -1.17
CA ALA A 60 -30.89 6.97 -2.22
C ALA A 60 -31.13 5.53 -1.77
N ILE A 61 -30.73 5.18 -0.55
CA ILE A 61 -30.97 3.85 0.02
C ILE A 61 -32.46 3.56 0.13
N ASP A 62 -33.24 4.48 0.69
CA ASP A 62 -34.70 4.29 0.84
C ASP A 62 -35.38 4.08 -0.53
N ALA A 63 -35.00 4.86 -1.53
CA ALA A 63 -35.49 4.69 -2.89
C ALA A 63 -35.13 3.33 -3.49
N LEU A 64 -33.86 2.88 -3.32
CA LEU A 64 -33.37 1.61 -3.85
C LEU A 64 -33.96 0.40 -3.10
N VAL A 65 -34.18 0.50 -1.80
CA VAL A 65 -34.87 -0.54 -1.01
C VAL A 65 -36.31 -0.72 -1.49
N GLN A 66 -37.04 0.39 -1.75
CA GLN A 66 -38.40 0.31 -2.30
C GLN A 66 -38.43 -0.38 -3.66
N ILE A 67 -37.48 -0.05 -4.55
CA ILE A 67 -37.39 -0.67 -5.88
C ILE A 67 -37.05 -2.15 -5.77
N ALA A 68 -36.08 -2.53 -4.90
CA ALA A 68 -35.68 -3.91 -4.69
C ALA A 68 -36.83 -4.78 -4.10
N GLN A 69 -37.75 -4.16 -3.37
CA GLN A 69 -38.98 -4.85 -2.88
C GLN A 69 -40.02 -5.09 -4.01
N LEU A 70 -40.03 -4.18 -5.00
CA LEU A 70 -40.93 -4.28 -6.15
C LEU A 70 -40.42 -5.23 -7.23
N ASP A 71 -39.10 -5.32 -7.39
CA ASP A 71 -38.45 -6.19 -8.37
C ASP A 71 -37.24 -6.91 -7.74
N PRO A 72 -37.48 -8.05 -7.04
CA PRO A 72 -36.39 -8.82 -6.39
C PRO A 72 -35.41 -9.47 -7.37
N GLU A 73 -35.74 -9.52 -8.66
CA GLU A 73 -34.90 -10.17 -9.68
C GLU A 73 -33.82 -9.25 -10.24
N THR A 74 -33.89 -7.93 -10.03
CA THR A 74 -32.92 -6.97 -10.53
C THR A 74 -31.60 -7.04 -9.75
N THR A 75 -30.71 -7.88 -10.24
CA THR A 75 -29.38 -8.17 -9.63
C THR A 75 -28.53 -6.91 -9.47
N GLU A 76 -28.53 -6.01 -10.46
CA GLU A 76 -27.77 -4.76 -10.45
C GLU A 76 -28.18 -3.83 -9.31
N LEU A 77 -29.45 -3.81 -8.98
CA LEU A 77 -29.99 -3.01 -7.89
C LEU A 77 -29.46 -3.51 -6.53
N HIS A 78 -29.42 -4.83 -6.34
CA HIS A 78 -28.87 -5.44 -5.13
C HIS A 78 -27.38 -5.14 -4.98
N PHE A 79 -26.59 -5.15 -6.07
CA PHE A 79 -25.18 -4.72 -6.04
C PHE A 79 -25.02 -3.25 -5.64
N ALA A 80 -25.87 -2.37 -6.21
CA ALA A 80 -25.86 -0.95 -5.85
C ALA A 80 -26.19 -0.75 -4.36
N LEU A 81 -27.24 -1.42 -3.88
CA LEU A 81 -27.68 -1.36 -2.48
C LEU A 81 -26.61 -1.88 -1.51
N GLY A 82 -26.02 -3.05 -1.78
CA GLY A 82 -24.94 -3.59 -0.97
C GLY A 82 -23.73 -2.66 -0.91
N SER A 83 -23.34 -2.09 -2.05
CA SER A 83 -22.25 -1.11 -2.13
C SER A 83 -22.54 0.16 -1.32
N LEU A 84 -23.78 0.63 -1.29
CA LEU A 84 -24.20 1.78 -0.48
C LEU A 84 -24.15 1.47 1.02
N PHE A 85 -24.65 0.31 1.45
CA PHE A 85 -24.55 -0.11 2.84
C PHE A 85 -23.08 -0.15 3.30
N ARG A 86 -22.19 -0.68 2.45
CA ARG A 86 -20.75 -0.68 2.76
C ARG A 86 -20.19 0.74 2.90
N ARG A 87 -20.55 1.69 2.02
CA ARG A 87 -20.08 3.08 2.10
C ARG A 87 -20.57 3.77 3.39
N ARG A 88 -21.77 3.45 3.85
CA ARG A 88 -22.29 3.95 5.14
C ARG A 88 -21.69 3.29 6.37
N GLY A 89 -20.90 2.23 6.19
CA GLY A 89 -20.38 1.44 7.31
C GLY A 89 -21.36 0.40 7.84
N GLU A 90 -22.53 0.22 7.20
CA GLU A 90 -23.52 -0.80 7.52
C GLU A 90 -23.10 -2.16 6.97
N THR A 91 -21.93 -2.63 7.39
CA THR A 91 -21.22 -3.77 6.80
C THR A 91 -22.00 -5.06 6.87
N GLU A 92 -22.74 -5.30 7.98
CA GLU A 92 -23.57 -6.51 8.12
C GLU A 92 -24.72 -6.56 7.09
N ARG A 93 -25.31 -5.41 6.76
CA ARG A 93 -26.36 -5.33 5.74
C ARG A 93 -25.77 -5.57 4.35
N ALA A 94 -24.60 -5.00 4.05
CA ALA A 94 -23.87 -5.25 2.80
C ALA A 94 -23.57 -6.74 2.64
N ILE A 95 -23.01 -7.39 3.68
CA ILE A 95 -22.72 -8.83 3.70
C ILE A 95 -23.97 -9.64 3.38
N ARG A 96 -25.11 -9.36 4.03
CA ARG A 96 -26.36 -10.09 3.78
C ARG A 96 -26.81 -10.00 2.32
N VAL A 97 -26.74 -8.80 1.74
CA VAL A 97 -27.16 -8.57 0.35
C VAL A 97 -26.23 -9.32 -0.62
N HIS A 98 -24.91 -9.14 -0.49
CA HIS A 98 -23.98 -9.77 -1.42
C HIS A 98 -23.88 -11.30 -1.20
N GLN A 99 -24.06 -11.78 0.04
CA GLN A 99 -24.09 -13.22 0.33
C GLN A 99 -25.33 -13.89 -0.29
N HIS A 100 -26.49 -13.21 -0.26
CA HIS A 100 -27.69 -13.71 -0.94
C HIS A 100 -27.41 -13.87 -2.44
N LEU A 101 -26.80 -12.87 -3.09
CA LEU A 101 -26.45 -12.96 -4.52
C LEU A 101 -25.40 -14.04 -4.80
N ALA A 102 -24.37 -14.17 -3.96
CA ALA A 102 -23.29 -15.15 -4.15
C ALA A 102 -23.77 -16.60 -4.00
N ASN A 103 -24.88 -16.82 -3.29
CA ASN A 103 -25.47 -18.14 -3.07
C ASN A 103 -26.55 -18.51 -4.11
N ARG A 104 -26.92 -17.61 -5.01
CA ARG A 104 -27.90 -17.86 -6.07
C ARG A 104 -27.25 -18.67 -7.19
N GLU A 105 -27.70 -19.91 -7.39
CA GLU A 105 -27.20 -20.81 -8.44
C GLU A 105 -27.72 -20.48 -9.83
N ASP A 106 -28.89 -19.82 -9.91
CA ASP A 106 -29.56 -19.38 -11.15
C ASP A 106 -28.84 -18.21 -11.84
N LEU A 107 -27.94 -17.51 -11.15
CA LEU A 107 -27.20 -16.39 -11.72
C LEU A 107 -26.11 -16.85 -12.68
N PRO A 108 -25.90 -16.11 -13.79
CA PRO A 108 -24.74 -16.30 -14.67
C PRO A 108 -23.42 -16.22 -13.88
N SER A 109 -22.39 -16.99 -14.31
CA SER A 109 -21.06 -17.02 -13.64
C SER A 109 -20.50 -15.62 -13.42
N ARG A 110 -20.64 -14.72 -14.38
CA ARG A 110 -20.21 -13.33 -14.27
C ARG A 110 -20.81 -12.57 -13.08
N HIS A 111 -22.08 -12.80 -12.78
CA HIS A 111 -22.76 -12.16 -11.63
C HIS A 111 -22.39 -12.83 -10.32
N ARG A 112 -22.16 -14.15 -10.32
CA ARG A 112 -21.66 -14.88 -9.15
C ARG A 112 -20.25 -14.43 -8.78
N ASP A 113 -19.36 -14.25 -9.77
CA ASP A 113 -18.02 -13.72 -9.54
C ASP A 113 -18.05 -12.29 -8.99
N HIS A 114 -18.96 -11.45 -9.53
CA HIS A 114 -19.17 -10.10 -8.98
C HIS A 114 -19.64 -10.16 -7.53
N ALA A 115 -20.62 -11.00 -7.24
CA ALA A 115 -21.14 -11.15 -5.88
C ALA A 115 -20.07 -11.68 -4.91
N ALA A 116 -19.26 -12.66 -5.32
CA ALA A 116 -18.17 -13.20 -4.53
C ALA A 116 -17.10 -12.13 -4.26
N TYR A 117 -16.75 -11.33 -5.27
CA TYR A 117 -15.82 -10.22 -5.12
C TYR A 117 -16.32 -9.15 -4.14
N GLU A 118 -17.56 -8.67 -4.33
CA GLU A 118 -18.14 -7.65 -3.45
C GLU A 118 -18.33 -8.16 -2.01
N LEU A 119 -18.73 -9.43 -1.84
CA LEU A 119 -18.82 -10.10 -0.54
C LEU A 119 -17.45 -10.19 0.14
N GLY A 120 -16.41 -10.54 -0.61
CA GLY A 120 -15.03 -10.56 -0.10
C GLY A 120 -14.60 -9.19 0.41
N ARG A 121 -14.92 -8.11 -0.32
CA ARG A 121 -14.66 -6.73 0.10
C ARG A 121 -15.43 -6.35 1.36
N ASP A 122 -16.67 -6.82 1.50
CA ASP A 122 -17.46 -6.60 2.72
C ASP A 122 -16.82 -7.29 3.93
N PHE A 123 -16.36 -8.54 3.75
CA PHE A 123 -15.65 -9.27 4.81
C PHE A 123 -14.33 -8.61 5.20
N LEU A 124 -13.56 -8.09 4.23
CA LEU A 124 -12.36 -7.30 4.52
C LEU A 124 -12.69 -6.07 5.37
N ARG A 125 -13.76 -5.37 5.02
CA ARG A 125 -14.23 -4.20 5.78
C ARG A 125 -14.69 -4.54 7.19
N ALA A 126 -15.25 -5.74 7.37
CA ALA A 126 -15.68 -6.28 8.66
C ALA A 126 -14.54 -6.87 9.49
N GLY A 127 -13.33 -7.00 8.94
CA GLY A 127 -12.19 -7.68 9.59
C GLY A 127 -12.32 -9.20 9.64
N LEU A 128 -13.22 -9.79 8.84
CA LEU A 128 -13.46 -11.24 8.76
C LEU A 128 -12.57 -11.87 7.69
N LEU A 129 -11.25 -11.92 7.97
CA LEU A 129 -10.21 -12.19 6.97
C LEU A 129 -10.33 -13.60 6.35
N ASP A 130 -10.58 -14.65 7.14
CA ASP A 130 -10.76 -16.03 6.64
C ASP A 130 -11.95 -16.13 5.66
N ARG A 131 -13.04 -15.42 5.96
CA ARG A 131 -14.24 -15.39 5.10
C ARG A 131 -13.98 -14.57 3.83
N ALA A 132 -13.21 -13.50 3.95
CA ALA A 132 -12.79 -12.69 2.81
C ALA A 132 -11.92 -13.53 1.87
N GLU A 133 -10.91 -14.25 2.39
CA GLU A 133 -10.05 -15.14 1.63
C GLU A 133 -10.87 -16.18 0.87
N THR A 134 -11.78 -16.85 1.57
CA THR A 134 -12.67 -17.86 0.96
C THR A 134 -13.51 -17.28 -0.17
N SER A 135 -14.07 -16.09 0.04
CA SER A 135 -14.94 -15.44 -0.95
C SER A 135 -14.18 -14.95 -2.18
N LEU A 136 -13.02 -14.30 -1.97
CA LEU A 136 -12.18 -13.78 -3.05
C LEU A 136 -11.55 -14.90 -3.89
N ASN A 137 -11.20 -16.04 -3.29
CA ASN A 137 -10.68 -17.20 -4.02
C ASN A 137 -11.74 -17.92 -4.86
N ARG A 138 -13.05 -17.66 -4.66
CA ARG A 138 -14.12 -18.18 -5.53
C ARG A 138 -14.22 -17.43 -6.87
N VAL A 139 -13.63 -16.24 -6.96
CA VAL A 139 -13.71 -15.42 -8.17
C VAL A 139 -12.86 -16.04 -9.27
N GLY A 140 -13.46 -16.30 -10.43
CA GLY A 140 -12.75 -16.86 -11.58
C GLY A 140 -11.66 -15.92 -12.08
N THR A 141 -10.51 -16.48 -12.44
CA THR A 141 -9.36 -15.72 -12.94
C THR A 141 -9.65 -15.01 -14.26
N ASP A 142 -10.50 -15.62 -15.12
CA ASP A 142 -10.92 -15.06 -16.40
C ASP A 142 -12.01 -13.98 -16.27
N SER A 143 -12.55 -13.80 -15.08
CA SER A 143 -13.53 -12.77 -14.78
C SER A 143 -12.87 -11.39 -14.75
N LYS A 144 -13.63 -10.35 -15.13
CA LYS A 144 -13.19 -8.95 -14.95
C LYS A 144 -12.87 -8.61 -13.47
N TYR A 145 -13.35 -9.42 -12.53
CA TYR A 145 -13.10 -9.29 -11.10
C TYR A 145 -11.92 -10.15 -10.60
N GLY A 146 -11.35 -11.02 -11.45
CA GLY A 146 -10.25 -11.92 -11.09
C GLY A 146 -9.02 -11.16 -10.60
N ILE A 147 -8.53 -10.21 -11.40
CA ILE A 147 -7.39 -9.36 -11.01
C ILE A 147 -7.70 -8.54 -9.76
N PRO A 148 -8.81 -7.77 -9.66
CA PRO A 148 -9.15 -7.05 -8.43
C PRO A 148 -9.29 -7.93 -7.18
N ALA A 149 -9.79 -9.17 -7.34
CA ALA A 149 -9.89 -10.11 -6.21
C ALA A 149 -8.50 -10.56 -5.73
N LYS A 150 -7.59 -10.87 -6.65
CA LYS A 150 -6.20 -11.22 -6.31
C LYS A 150 -5.42 -10.05 -5.72
N GLU A 151 -5.65 -8.82 -6.17
CA GLU A 151 -5.07 -7.61 -5.57
C GLU A 151 -5.57 -7.42 -4.12
N SER A 152 -6.88 -7.62 -3.88
CA SER A 152 -7.46 -7.55 -2.53
C SER A 152 -6.91 -8.64 -1.60
N LEU A 153 -6.67 -9.85 -2.12
CA LEU A 153 -6.00 -10.93 -1.38
C LEU A 153 -4.56 -10.56 -1.03
N LEU A 154 -3.80 -10.03 -1.99
CA LEU A 154 -2.43 -9.60 -1.76
C LEU A 154 -2.35 -8.50 -0.68
N GLU A 155 -3.22 -7.50 -0.74
CA GLU A 155 -3.31 -6.47 0.29
C GLU A 155 -3.62 -7.07 1.67
N MET A 156 -4.56 -7.99 1.74
CA MET A 156 -4.94 -8.70 2.97
C MET A 156 -3.75 -9.46 3.56
N TYR A 157 -3.04 -10.28 2.77
CA TYR A 157 -1.88 -11.04 3.22
C TYR A 157 -0.73 -10.15 3.69
N GLN A 158 -0.53 -8.99 3.06
CA GLN A 158 0.45 -8.01 3.52
C GLN A 158 0.08 -7.41 4.90
N VAL A 159 -1.21 -7.16 5.15
CA VAL A 159 -1.71 -6.66 6.45
C VAL A 159 -1.56 -7.74 7.53
N GLU A 160 -1.86 -8.99 7.21
CA GLU A 160 -1.69 -10.15 8.10
C GLU A 160 -0.23 -10.55 8.29
N LYS A 161 0.67 -10.06 7.42
CA LYS A 161 2.08 -10.47 7.33
C LYS A 161 2.25 -11.96 6.96
N ASP A 162 1.27 -12.50 6.25
CA ASP A 162 1.41 -13.83 5.64
C ASP A 162 2.20 -13.69 4.33
N TRP A 163 3.53 -13.60 4.49
CA TRP A 163 4.41 -13.32 3.37
C TRP A 163 4.49 -14.47 2.36
N GLU A 164 4.26 -15.72 2.80
CA GLU A 164 4.23 -16.87 1.90
C GLU A 164 3.05 -16.78 0.93
N LYS A 165 1.84 -16.51 1.45
CA LYS A 165 0.66 -16.30 0.61
C LYS A 165 0.78 -15.03 -0.25
N ALA A 166 1.41 -13.96 0.27
CA ALA A 166 1.67 -12.74 -0.48
C ALA A 166 2.57 -12.99 -1.69
N ILE A 167 3.62 -13.84 -1.56
CA ILE A 167 4.49 -14.24 -2.66
C ILE A 167 3.71 -15.02 -3.73
N VAL A 168 2.88 -15.99 -3.33
CA VAL A 168 2.05 -16.77 -4.25
C VAL A 168 1.11 -15.86 -5.04
N SER A 169 0.37 -14.99 -4.34
CA SER A 169 -0.56 -14.03 -4.97
C SER A 169 0.15 -13.05 -5.90
N SER A 170 1.38 -12.62 -5.55
CA SER A 170 2.17 -11.73 -6.42
C SER A 170 2.61 -12.40 -7.71
N ASN A 171 3.04 -13.67 -7.64
CA ASN A 171 3.40 -14.46 -8.83
C ASN A 171 2.18 -14.69 -9.74
N GLU A 172 1.02 -15.00 -9.16
CA GLU A 172 -0.23 -15.15 -9.92
C GLU A 172 -0.62 -13.84 -10.61
N LEU A 173 -0.53 -12.70 -9.91
CA LEU A 173 -0.80 -11.38 -10.49
C LEU A 173 0.19 -11.00 -11.58
N GLU A 174 1.48 -11.32 -11.41
CA GLU A 174 2.51 -11.12 -12.45
C GLU A 174 2.16 -11.89 -13.72
N ALA A 175 1.73 -13.17 -13.58
CA ALA A 175 1.32 -14.00 -14.70
C ALA A 175 0.06 -13.46 -15.41
N LEU A 176 -0.92 -12.94 -14.67
CA LEU A 176 -2.18 -12.42 -15.19
C LEU A 176 -2.03 -11.03 -15.85
N GLN A 177 -1.20 -10.16 -15.28
CA GLN A 177 -1.07 -8.77 -15.71
C GLN A 177 0.12 -8.54 -16.64
N GLY A 178 1.09 -9.47 -16.72
CA GLY A 178 2.36 -9.27 -17.42
C GLY A 178 3.25 -8.17 -16.82
N LYS A 179 2.94 -7.70 -15.60
CA LYS A 179 3.67 -6.65 -14.91
C LYS A 179 4.52 -7.25 -13.81
N SER A 180 5.85 -7.03 -13.88
CA SER A 180 6.77 -7.57 -12.89
C SER A 180 6.49 -7.04 -11.47
N ARG A 181 6.46 -7.96 -10.50
CA ARG A 181 6.33 -7.73 -9.06
C ARG A 181 7.55 -8.23 -8.28
N GLN A 182 8.65 -8.49 -8.97
CA GLN A 182 9.85 -9.07 -8.38
C GLN A 182 10.46 -8.24 -7.24
N LYS A 183 10.29 -6.91 -7.28
CA LYS A 183 10.72 -6.03 -6.17
C LYS A 183 9.93 -6.28 -4.89
N GLU A 184 8.60 -6.37 -5.00
CA GLU A 184 7.71 -6.66 -3.87
C GLU A 184 8.00 -8.07 -3.31
N ILE A 185 8.16 -9.07 -4.18
CA ILE A 185 8.51 -10.45 -3.82
C ILE A 185 9.85 -10.50 -3.09
N ALA A 186 10.86 -9.75 -3.54
CA ALA A 186 12.14 -9.64 -2.85
C ALA A 186 11.97 -9.10 -1.42
N HIS A 187 11.11 -8.10 -1.22
CA HIS A 187 10.82 -7.59 0.12
C HIS A 187 10.08 -8.61 0.99
N PHE A 188 9.12 -9.39 0.46
CA PHE A 188 8.44 -10.44 1.21
C PHE A 188 9.43 -11.50 1.67
N HIS A 189 10.36 -11.90 0.81
CA HIS A 189 11.44 -12.79 1.22
C HIS A 189 12.35 -12.16 2.28
N CYS A 190 12.61 -10.85 2.23
CA CYS A 190 13.35 -10.16 3.28
C CYS A 190 12.60 -10.16 4.62
N GLU A 191 11.26 -10.04 4.62
CA GLU A 191 10.46 -10.17 5.85
C GLU A 191 10.59 -11.56 6.48
N LEU A 192 10.46 -12.61 5.65
CA LEU A 192 10.65 -14.01 6.10
C LEU A 192 12.08 -14.25 6.61
N ALA A 193 13.09 -13.66 5.97
CA ALA A 193 14.47 -13.74 6.42
C ALA A 193 14.69 -13.05 7.78
N GLU A 194 14.11 -11.86 7.99
CA GLU A 194 14.18 -11.17 9.28
C GLU A 194 13.47 -11.95 10.38
N GLU A 195 12.35 -12.59 10.07
CA GLU A 195 11.66 -13.45 11.02
C GLU A 195 12.49 -14.67 11.41
N ALA A 196 13.11 -15.34 10.42
CA ALA A 196 14.02 -16.46 10.64
C ALA A 196 15.24 -16.05 11.49
N LEU A 197 15.85 -14.88 11.19
CA LEU A 197 16.95 -14.33 12.00
C LEU A 197 16.53 -14.07 13.47
N ARG A 198 15.35 -13.54 13.70
CA ARG A 198 14.80 -13.33 15.07
C ARG A 198 14.62 -14.67 15.81
N ARG A 199 14.26 -15.73 15.09
CA ARG A 199 14.13 -17.08 15.63
C ARG A 199 15.47 -17.81 15.71
N LYS A 200 16.59 -17.19 15.25
CA LYS A 200 17.93 -17.76 15.12
C LYS A 200 18.01 -18.96 14.18
N ASP A 201 17.07 -19.07 13.25
CA ASP A 201 17.08 -20.07 12.17
C ASP A 201 17.86 -19.52 10.98
N ILE A 202 19.18 -19.67 11.06
CA ILE A 202 20.09 -19.15 10.04
C ILE A 202 19.91 -19.83 8.68
N PRO A 203 19.73 -21.17 8.58
CA PRO A 203 19.48 -21.80 7.28
C PRO A 203 18.22 -21.30 6.58
N ALA A 204 17.12 -21.09 7.31
CA ALA A 204 15.90 -20.51 6.74
C ALA A 204 16.12 -19.05 6.30
N ALA A 205 16.83 -18.26 7.10
CA ALA A 205 17.17 -16.87 6.73
C ALA A 205 17.97 -16.81 5.43
N GLU A 206 19.04 -17.62 5.31
CA GLU A 206 19.87 -17.68 4.10
C GLU A 206 19.06 -18.12 2.86
N LYS A 207 18.17 -19.09 3.01
CA LYS A 207 17.26 -19.50 1.93
C LYS A 207 16.46 -18.32 1.40
N HIS A 208 15.79 -17.58 2.28
CA HIS A 208 14.96 -16.45 1.88
C HIS A 208 15.78 -15.27 1.35
N ILE A 209 16.95 -14.99 1.91
CA ILE A 209 17.87 -13.98 1.37
C ILE A 209 18.29 -14.32 -0.06
N ASN A 210 18.62 -15.59 -0.32
CA ASN A 210 18.99 -16.04 -1.66
C ASN A 210 17.83 -15.88 -2.65
N LEU A 211 16.60 -16.22 -2.25
CA LEU A 211 15.40 -16.01 -3.06
C LEU A 211 15.15 -14.52 -3.34
N ALA A 212 15.31 -13.64 -2.35
CA ALA A 212 15.22 -12.20 -2.55
C ALA A 212 16.24 -11.68 -3.58
N MET A 213 17.47 -12.18 -3.52
CA MET A 213 18.54 -11.80 -4.47
C MET A 213 18.36 -12.42 -5.86
N GLN A 214 17.68 -13.56 -5.97
CA GLN A 214 17.28 -14.12 -7.26
C GLN A 214 16.18 -13.26 -7.92
N SER A 215 15.20 -12.80 -7.13
CA SER A 215 14.15 -11.90 -7.61
C SER A 215 14.71 -10.54 -8.05
N VAL A 216 15.60 -9.95 -7.25
CA VAL A 216 16.25 -8.67 -7.56
C VAL A 216 17.74 -8.77 -7.24
N PRO A 217 18.63 -8.86 -8.24
CA PRO A 217 20.09 -8.82 -8.02
C PRO A 217 20.50 -7.55 -7.28
N ASN A 218 21.41 -7.70 -6.32
CA ASN A 218 21.93 -6.60 -5.49
C ASN A 218 20.86 -5.84 -4.69
N HIS A 219 19.77 -6.51 -4.30
CA HIS A 219 18.72 -5.89 -3.49
C HIS A 219 19.28 -5.37 -2.16
N PRO A 220 19.18 -4.05 -1.84
CA PRO A 220 19.88 -3.46 -0.70
C PRO A 220 19.48 -4.09 0.64
N ARG A 221 18.18 -4.34 0.88
CA ARG A 221 17.72 -4.97 2.13
C ARG A 221 18.23 -6.41 2.26
N ALA A 222 18.22 -7.19 1.18
CA ALA A 222 18.73 -8.56 1.20
C ALA A 222 20.24 -8.59 1.47
N THR A 223 21.01 -7.64 0.91
CA THR A 223 22.45 -7.49 1.19
C THR A 223 22.69 -7.14 2.65
N ILE A 224 21.90 -6.24 3.24
CA ILE A 224 21.97 -5.92 4.67
C ILE A 224 21.75 -7.18 5.52
N LEU A 225 20.65 -7.91 5.25
CA LEU A 225 20.30 -9.14 5.99
C LEU A 225 21.34 -10.26 5.83
N ARG A 226 21.96 -10.37 4.65
CA ARG A 226 23.07 -11.32 4.44
C ARG A 226 24.25 -11.02 5.35
N GLY A 227 24.63 -9.76 5.50
CA GLY A 227 25.64 -9.35 6.45
C GLY A 227 25.25 -9.67 7.90
N ASP A 228 23.98 -9.44 8.27
CA ASP A 228 23.45 -9.80 9.58
C ASP A 228 23.50 -11.33 9.84
N CYS A 229 23.26 -12.16 8.83
CA CYS A 229 23.45 -13.61 8.91
C CYS A 229 24.92 -13.96 9.21
N PHE A 230 25.87 -13.33 8.52
CA PHE A 230 27.28 -13.57 8.78
C PHE A 230 27.72 -13.13 10.19
N VAL A 231 27.16 -12.03 10.71
CA VAL A 231 27.37 -11.64 12.12
C VAL A 231 26.82 -12.71 13.07
N ALA A 232 25.62 -13.23 12.82
CA ALA A 232 25.01 -14.27 13.63
C ALA A 232 25.81 -15.59 13.62
N GLN A 233 26.56 -15.85 12.54
CA GLN A 233 27.49 -16.99 12.39
C GLN A 233 28.89 -16.69 12.92
N ASN A 234 29.15 -15.52 13.50
CA ASN A 234 30.44 -15.02 13.91
C ASN A 234 31.48 -14.94 12.76
N GLN A 235 31.03 -14.75 11.52
CA GLN A 235 31.85 -14.57 10.32
C GLN A 235 32.02 -13.08 10.00
N LEU A 236 32.72 -12.36 10.90
CA LEU A 236 32.75 -10.91 10.93
C LEU A 236 33.38 -10.28 9.67
N GLU A 237 34.41 -10.88 9.11
CA GLU A 237 35.05 -10.40 7.87
C GLU A 237 34.12 -10.51 6.68
N LYS A 238 33.31 -11.59 6.59
CA LYS A 238 32.34 -11.75 5.52
C LYS A 238 31.18 -10.75 5.67
N ALA A 239 30.78 -10.43 6.90
CA ALA A 239 29.78 -9.41 7.15
C ALA A 239 30.26 -8.04 6.62
N ILE A 240 31.49 -7.64 6.94
CA ILE A 240 32.11 -6.41 6.42
C ILE A 240 32.15 -6.42 4.90
N ALA A 241 32.70 -7.49 4.29
CA ALA A 241 32.76 -7.59 2.83
C ALA A 241 31.38 -7.49 2.16
N THR A 242 30.34 -8.06 2.79
CA THR A 242 28.97 -7.98 2.28
C THR A 242 28.38 -6.56 2.41
N TRP A 243 28.55 -5.92 3.55
CA TRP A 243 28.06 -4.56 3.76
C TRP A 243 28.85 -3.51 2.98
N SER A 244 30.12 -3.77 2.61
CA SER A 244 30.88 -2.89 1.70
C SER A 244 30.18 -2.70 0.37
N LEU A 245 29.45 -3.72 -0.12
CA LEU A 245 28.63 -3.62 -1.32
C LEU A 245 27.49 -2.59 -1.18
N ILE A 246 27.02 -2.32 0.05
CA ILE A 246 26.03 -1.26 0.30
C ILE A 246 26.69 0.12 0.11
N ALA A 247 27.91 0.30 0.62
CA ALA A 247 28.64 1.56 0.44
C ALA A 247 28.94 1.84 -1.04
N GLU A 248 29.22 0.80 -1.83
CA GLU A 248 29.56 0.90 -3.25
C GLU A 248 28.33 1.06 -4.14
N ASN A 249 27.33 0.17 -4.00
CA ASN A 249 26.21 0.09 -4.93
C ASN A 249 24.98 0.89 -4.47
N HIS A 250 24.81 1.04 -3.15
CA HIS A 250 23.61 1.64 -2.55
C HIS A 250 23.97 2.57 -1.38
N PRO A 251 24.86 3.54 -1.58
CA PRO A 251 25.42 4.35 -0.50
C PRO A 251 24.34 5.09 0.32
N ALA A 252 23.19 5.37 -0.27
CA ALA A 252 22.06 6.00 0.42
C ALA A 252 21.52 5.16 1.60
N TYR A 253 21.70 3.83 1.57
CA TYR A 253 21.29 2.92 2.65
C TYR A 253 22.38 2.63 3.68
N LEU A 254 23.57 3.22 3.53
CA LEU A 254 24.70 2.98 4.43
C LEU A 254 24.36 3.31 5.90
N ALA A 255 23.55 4.33 6.13
CA ALA A 255 23.07 4.69 7.46
C ALA A 255 22.38 3.52 8.19
N LEU A 256 21.68 2.63 7.44
CA LEU A 256 20.96 1.51 8.03
C LEU A 256 21.87 0.42 8.61
N VAL A 257 23.13 0.39 8.22
CA VAL A 257 24.12 -0.59 8.72
C VAL A 257 25.23 0.06 9.53
N ALA A 258 25.34 1.38 9.55
CA ALA A 258 26.51 2.11 10.05
C ALA A 258 26.88 1.79 11.52
N ASP A 259 25.93 1.71 12.45
CA ASP A 259 26.21 1.32 13.84
C ASP A 259 26.76 -0.12 13.92
N ARG A 260 26.10 -1.09 13.25
CA ARG A 260 26.54 -2.51 13.21
C ARG A 260 27.89 -2.66 12.53
N TRP A 261 28.11 -1.89 11.45
CA TRP A 261 29.40 -1.81 10.75
C TRP A 261 30.52 -1.44 11.70
N ILE A 262 30.38 -0.39 12.51
CA ILE A 262 31.38 0.04 13.48
C ILE A 262 31.53 -1.00 14.59
N ASP A 263 30.47 -1.61 15.08
CA ASP A 263 30.57 -2.61 16.15
C ASP A 263 31.34 -3.86 15.69
N VAL A 264 31.13 -4.32 14.44
CA VAL A 264 31.89 -5.43 13.87
C VAL A 264 33.36 -5.03 13.67
N HIS A 265 33.67 -3.82 13.21
CA HIS A 265 35.04 -3.34 13.09
C HIS A 265 35.75 -3.19 14.44
N LYS A 266 35.01 -2.80 15.51
CA LYS A 266 35.55 -2.80 16.89
C LYS A 266 35.88 -4.21 17.36
N ALA A 267 35.00 -5.19 17.10
CA ALA A 267 35.28 -6.58 17.45
C ALA A 267 36.51 -7.15 16.78
N LEU A 268 36.84 -6.66 15.58
CA LEU A 268 38.06 -7.01 14.84
C LEU A 268 39.27 -6.10 15.15
N SER A 269 39.17 -5.20 16.14
CA SER A 269 40.20 -4.19 16.47
C SER A 269 40.54 -3.26 15.29
N LYS A 270 39.63 -3.03 14.36
CA LYS A 270 39.75 -2.19 13.15
C LYS A 270 38.84 -1.00 13.16
N ALA A 271 38.39 -0.53 14.32
CA ALA A 271 37.36 0.49 14.47
C ALA A 271 37.63 1.78 13.66
N ASP A 272 38.87 2.24 13.63
CA ASP A 272 39.23 3.46 12.89
C ASP A 272 39.15 3.27 11.36
N GLN A 273 39.43 2.07 10.84
CA GLN A 273 39.24 1.76 9.41
C GLN A 273 37.76 1.80 9.04
N GLY A 274 36.90 1.16 9.86
CA GLY A 274 35.46 1.21 9.63
C GLY A 274 34.88 2.63 9.71
N LEU A 275 35.40 3.44 10.65
CA LEU A 275 34.97 4.83 10.80
C LEU A 275 35.40 5.69 9.61
N GLN A 276 36.60 5.44 9.05
CA GLN A 276 37.05 6.19 7.87
C GLN A 276 36.11 6.03 6.67
N VAL A 277 35.58 4.84 6.42
CA VAL A 277 34.57 4.61 5.36
C VAL A 277 33.34 5.47 5.55
N LEU A 278 32.82 5.58 6.78
CA LEU A 278 31.66 6.43 7.07
C LEU A 278 31.99 7.92 6.90
N VAL A 279 33.18 8.36 7.31
CA VAL A 279 33.65 9.75 7.13
C VAL A 279 33.76 10.09 5.64
N ASP A 280 34.33 9.19 4.84
CA ASP A 280 34.49 9.40 3.40
C ASP A 280 33.10 9.41 2.68
N ALA A 281 32.18 8.57 3.13
CA ALA A 281 30.80 8.58 2.63
C ALA A 281 30.07 9.93 2.90
N LEU A 282 30.37 10.60 4.02
CA LEU A 282 29.79 11.93 4.30
C LEU A 282 30.24 13.02 3.32
N LYS A 283 31.40 12.88 2.68
CA LYS A 283 31.88 13.84 1.67
C LYS A 283 30.99 13.88 0.43
N THR A 284 30.39 12.73 0.09
CA THR A 284 29.50 12.59 -1.06
C THR A 284 28.01 12.62 -0.68
N GLN A 285 27.69 12.25 0.55
CA GLN A 285 26.32 12.08 1.02
C GLN A 285 26.16 12.48 2.48
N ALA A 286 26.12 13.76 2.78
CA ALA A 286 25.79 14.26 4.12
C ALA A 286 24.29 14.09 4.44
N ALA A 287 23.81 12.83 4.48
CA ALA A 287 22.44 12.50 4.86
C ALA A 287 22.29 12.45 6.38
N GLY A 288 21.20 12.97 6.91
CA GLY A 288 21.02 13.27 8.33
C GLY A 288 21.31 12.13 9.32
N GLU A 289 20.93 10.88 9.03
CA GLU A 289 21.13 9.77 9.96
C GLU A 289 22.58 9.24 9.92
N LEU A 290 23.17 9.15 8.75
CA LEU A 290 24.59 8.80 8.61
C LEU A 290 25.48 9.84 9.29
N LEU A 291 25.11 11.12 9.23
CA LEU A 291 25.81 12.21 9.88
C LEU A 291 25.76 12.06 11.42
N ASP A 292 24.58 11.81 11.99
CA ASP A 292 24.38 11.63 13.43
C ASP A 292 25.21 10.43 13.94
N ILE A 293 25.18 9.29 13.24
CA ILE A 293 25.92 8.07 13.61
C ILE A 293 27.42 8.29 13.50
N THR A 294 27.89 8.84 12.38
CA THR A 294 29.32 9.08 12.16
C THR A 294 29.87 10.07 13.18
N PHE A 295 29.17 11.17 13.46
CA PHE A 295 29.56 12.14 14.47
C PHE A 295 29.70 11.49 15.85
N LYS A 296 28.73 10.69 16.29
CA LYS A 296 28.76 9.96 17.56
C LYS A 296 30.01 9.08 17.67
N HIS A 297 30.34 8.33 16.61
CA HIS A 297 31.51 7.44 16.61
C HIS A 297 32.82 8.19 16.47
N VAL A 298 32.91 9.32 15.75
CA VAL A 298 34.07 10.17 15.72
C VAL A 298 34.35 10.78 17.09
N MET A 299 33.34 11.29 17.77
CA MET A 299 33.51 11.77 19.15
C MET A 299 34.04 10.70 20.09
N ALA A 300 33.54 9.47 19.97
CA ALA A 300 33.95 8.38 20.86
C ALA A 300 35.36 7.81 20.55
N LEU A 301 35.75 7.73 19.28
CA LEU A 301 37.00 7.07 18.86
C LEU A 301 38.15 8.04 18.60
N ARG A 302 37.89 9.23 18.07
CA ARG A 302 38.90 10.22 17.69
C ARG A 302 38.88 11.46 18.57
N GLY A 303 37.83 11.65 19.35
CA GLY A 303 37.65 12.78 20.27
C GLY A 303 36.89 13.95 19.70
N VAL A 304 36.54 14.89 20.57
CA VAL A 304 35.67 16.03 20.29
C VAL A 304 36.26 17.03 19.28
N PRO A 305 37.56 17.36 19.31
CA PRO A 305 38.13 18.28 18.33
C PRO A 305 38.03 17.77 16.89
N GLN A 306 38.24 16.47 16.68
CA GLN A 306 38.12 15.84 15.34
C GLN A 306 36.63 15.81 14.88
N ALA A 307 35.71 15.61 15.80
CA ALA A 307 34.25 15.69 15.49
C ALA A 307 33.86 17.11 15.08
N GLU A 308 34.35 18.16 15.77
CA GLU A 308 34.10 19.56 15.39
C GLU A 308 34.70 19.89 14.01
N ALA A 309 35.93 19.45 13.75
CA ALA A 309 36.61 19.64 12.46
C ALA A 309 35.83 18.98 11.32
N LEU A 310 35.35 17.72 11.52
CA LEU A 310 34.56 17.00 10.55
C LEU A 310 33.24 17.75 10.24
N MET A 311 32.52 18.22 11.26
CA MET A 311 31.28 18.96 11.03
C MET A 311 31.53 20.30 10.33
N THR A 312 32.65 20.93 10.59
CA THR A 312 33.06 22.15 9.88
C THR A 312 33.33 21.88 8.40
N GLU A 313 33.95 20.76 8.06
CA GLU A 313 34.18 20.33 6.68
C GLU A 313 32.89 19.97 5.98
N VAL A 314 32.02 19.18 6.61
CA VAL A 314 30.69 18.82 6.08
C VAL A 314 29.86 20.08 5.78
N MET A 315 29.86 21.07 6.66
CA MET A 315 29.13 22.31 6.47
C MET A 315 29.62 23.17 5.30
N ARG A 316 30.89 23.03 4.91
CA ARG A 316 31.43 23.72 3.71
C ARG A 316 30.88 23.16 2.40
N HIS A 317 30.63 21.83 2.37
CA HIS A 317 30.16 21.14 1.18
C HIS A 317 28.63 21.02 1.13
N THR A 318 28.00 20.75 2.26
CA THR A 318 26.56 20.52 2.43
C THR A 318 26.05 21.18 3.70
N PRO A 319 25.79 22.51 3.65
CA PRO A 319 25.25 23.22 4.82
C PRO A 319 23.89 22.65 5.21
N SER A 320 23.73 22.24 6.46
CA SER A 320 22.49 21.70 7.01
C SER A 320 22.31 22.08 8.48
N LEU A 321 21.04 22.18 8.92
CA LEU A 321 20.72 22.46 10.33
C LEU A 321 21.23 21.34 11.25
N SER A 322 21.21 20.09 10.80
CA SER A 322 21.71 18.94 11.56
C SER A 322 23.23 19.04 11.74
N ALA A 323 24.00 19.31 10.67
CA ALA A 323 25.44 19.48 10.78
C ALA A 323 25.81 20.68 11.70
N MET A 324 25.06 21.77 11.61
CA MET A 324 25.23 22.93 12.49
C MET A 324 24.95 22.56 13.96
N ALA A 325 23.87 21.84 14.24
CA ALA A 325 23.54 21.40 15.62
C ALA A 325 24.65 20.50 16.20
N LEU A 326 25.17 19.53 15.43
CA LEU A 326 26.23 18.65 15.85
C LEU A 326 27.56 19.39 16.06
N ARG A 327 27.87 20.38 15.21
CA ARG A 327 29.04 21.23 15.41
C ARG A 327 28.94 22.06 16.70
N VAL A 328 27.78 22.67 16.96
CA VAL A 328 27.53 23.42 18.21
C VAL A 328 27.59 22.49 19.41
N GLN A 329 27.13 21.25 19.30
CA GLN A 329 27.27 20.23 20.34
C GLN A 329 28.75 19.94 20.66
N ALA A 330 29.58 19.75 19.63
CA ALA A 330 31.01 19.53 19.85
C ALA A 330 31.65 20.74 20.56
N ARG A 331 31.35 21.97 20.14
CA ARG A 331 31.84 23.20 20.76
C ARG A 331 31.38 23.36 22.21
N LEU A 332 30.15 22.98 22.48
CA LEU A 332 29.62 22.96 23.85
C LEU A 332 30.45 22.03 24.74
N THR A 333 30.70 20.81 24.28
CA THR A 333 31.54 19.86 25.03
C THR A 333 32.99 20.36 25.23
N LEU A 334 33.58 21.01 24.19
CA LEU A 334 34.90 21.63 24.35
C LEU A 334 34.91 22.77 25.38
N ALA A 335 33.86 23.62 25.40
CA ALA A 335 33.75 24.71 26.37
C ALA A 335 33.55 24.19 27.80
N GLU A 336 32.78 23.11 27.97
CA GLU A 336 32.59 22.45 29.26
C GLU A 336 33.91 21.87 29.80
N VAL A 337 34.66 21.18 28.94
CA VAL A 337 36.01 20.63 29.32
C VAL A 337 36.98 21.76 29.66
N ALA A 338 36.92 22.88 28.93
CA ALA A 338 37.75 24.06 29.19
C ALA A 338 37.28 24.92 30.39
N GLN A 339 36.21 24.55 31.04
CA GLN A 339 35.61 25.29 32.17
C GLN A 339 35.31 26.77 31.81
N ASN A 340 34.92 27.02 30.55
CA ASN A 340 34.55 28.35 30.08
C ASN A 340 33.03 28.59 30.22
N ASP A 341 32.58 29.07 31.37
CA ASP A 341 31.17 29.22 31.72
C ASP A 341 30.41 30.11 30.69
N LYS A 342 31.01 31.19 30.23
CA LYS A 342 30.39 32.10 29.25
C LYS A 342 30.13 31.40 27.93
N ALA A 343 31.12 30.73 27.36
CA ALA A 343 30.99 29.98 26.12
C ALA A 343 30.02 28.79 26.27
N THR A 344 30.04 28.13 27.44
CA THR A 344 29.14 27.02 27.75
C THR A 344 27.68 27.47 27.73
N GLN A 345 27.34 28.61 28.36
CA GLN A 345 25.99 29.13 28.34
C GLN A 345 25.51 29.51 26.94
N GLU A 346 26.35 30.18 26.16
CA GLU A 346 26.06 30.58 24.78
C GLU A 346 25.81 29.37 23.86
N PHE A 347 26.70 28.37 23.89
CA PHE A 347 26.54 27.17 23.07
C PHE A 347 25.38 26.30 23.53
N LYS A 348 25.10 26.22 24.83
CA LYS A 348 23.95 25.50 25.37
C LYS A 348 22.64 26.07 24.89
N ALA A 349 22.47 27.40 24.88
CA ALA A 349 21.29 28.06 24.35
C ALA A 349 21.14 27.82 22.85
N SER A 350 22.20 27.99 22.07
CA SER A 350 22.19 27.77 20.61
C SER A 350 21.91 26.33 20.26
N TYR A 351 22.51 25.36 20.97
CA TYR A 351 22.25 23.93 20.76
C TYR A 351 20.80 23.55 21.08
N GLY A 352 20.25 24.09 22.17
CA GLY A 352 18.86 23.85 22.54
C GLY A 352 17.89 24.25 21.45
N LEU A 353 18.04 25.45 20.87
CA LEU A 353 17.22 25.95 19.78
C LEU A 353 17.36 25.10 18.49
N LEU A 354 18.61 24.81 18.09
CA LEU A 354 18.88 23.98 16.92
C LEU A 354 18.31 22.58 17.07
N LYS A 355 18.52 21.94 18.23
CA LYS A 355 18.00 20.60 18.52
C LYS A 355 16.47 20.55 18.52
N GLN A 356 15.82 21.56 19.13
CA GLN A 356 14.37 21.65 19.09
C GLN A 356 13.89 21.72 17.63
N ARG A 357 14.51 22.57 16.80
CA ARG A 357 14.13 22.71 15.38
C ARG A 357 14.37 21.43 14.58
N THR A 358 15.54 20.81 14.71
CA THR A 358 15.86 19.57 14.00
C THR A 358 14.96 18.40 14.42
N ASN A 359 14.54 18.34 15.70
CA ASN A 359 13.63 17.30 16.17
C ASN A 359 12.19 17.45 15.65
N THR A 360 11.77 18.66 15.27
CA THR A 360 10.43 18.90 14.68
C THR A 360 10.37 18.56 13.21
N LEU A 361 11.51 18.48 12.52
CA LEU A 361 11.56 18.12 11.11
C LEU A 361 11.30 16.64 10.93
N ALA A 362 10.42 16.31 9.99
CA ALA A 362 10.21 14.93 9.58
C ALA A 362 11.49 14.40 8.93
N ARG A 363 11.92 13.21 9.36
CA ARG A 363 13.16 12.60 8.84
C ARG A 363 12.96 12.00 7.46
N TYR A 364 11.81 11.39 7.25
CA TYR A 364 11.48 10.64 6.05
C TYR A 364 10.09 11.01 5.56
N THR A 365 9.93 11.13 4.27
CA THR A 365 8.62 11.41 3.64
C THR A 365 8.40 10.37 2.54
N CYS A 366 7.24 9.73 2.57
CA CYS A 366 6.84 8.78 1.53
C CYS A 366 6.61 9.51 0.20
N GLY A 367 7.30 9.09 -0.87
CA GLY A 367 7.15 9.67 -2.21
C GLY A 367 5.78 9.40 -2.84
N ASN A 368 5.04 8.39 -2.36
CA ASN A 368 3.73 8.02 -2.90
C ASN A 368 2.55 8.77 -2.22
N CYS A 369 2.48 8.77 -0.88
CA CYS A 369 1.34 9.33 -0.15
C CYS A 369 1.67 10.54 0.73
N GLY A 370 2.93 10.96 0.80
CA GLY A 370 3.37 12.07 1.63
C GLY A 370 3.42 11.79 3.14
N PHE A 371 3.19 10.55 3.59
CA PHE A 371 3.29 10.19 5.00
C PHE A 371 4.67 10.51 5.55
N ARG A 372 4.72 11.20 6.70
CA ARG A 372 5.97 11.66 7.33
C ARG A 372 6.31 10.79 8.55
N ALA A 373 7.58 10.30 8.60
CA ALA A 373 8.06 9.42 9.65
C ALA A 373 9.37 9.92 10.27
N ARG A 374 9.62 9.51 11.52
CA ARG A 374 10.88 9.78 12.24
C ARG A 374 11.94 8.71 12.02
N ARG A 375 11.52 7.52 11.57
CA ARG A 375 12.39 6.39 11.25
C ARG A 375 12.15 5.91 9.82
N PHE A 376 13.14 5.26 9.25
CA PHE A 376 13.02 4.64 7.94
C PHE A 376 12.11 3.41 7.98
N TYR A 377 11.33 3.24 6.91
CA TYR A 377 10.49 2.06 6.68
C TYR A 377 10.69 1.55 5.25
N TRP A 378 10.86 0.26 5.08
CA TRP A 378 10.88 -0.37 3.77
C TRP A 378 9.49 -0.37 3.11
N GLN A 379 8.45 -0.60 3.91
CA GLN A 379 7.05 -0.47 3.50
C GLN A 379 6.42 0.72 4.19
N CYS A 380 5.75 1.59 3.44
CA CYS A 380 5.09 2.76 4.02
C CYS A 380 3.88 2.35 4.89
N PRO A 381 3.82 2.74 6.17
CA PRO A 381 2.66 2.41 7.03
C PRO A 381 1.38 3.15 6.65
N GLY A 382 1.46 4.20 5.81
CA GLY A 382 0.29 4.97 5.37
C GLY A 382 -0.35 4.47 4.08
N CYS A 383 0.44 3.91 3.14
CA CYS A 383 -0.07 3.49 1.83
C CYS A 383 0.42 2.11 1.38
N ASN A 384 1.12 1.38 2.25
CA ASN A 384 1.67 0.04 2.03
C ASN A 384 2.62 -0.11 0.81
N HIS A 385 3.04 0.99 0.17
CA HIS A 385 4.01 0.92 -0.91
C HIS A 385 5.41 0.61 -0.38
N TRP A 386 6.12 -0.27 -1.10
CA TRP A 386 7.51 -0.63 -0.83
C TRP A 386 8.47 0.38 -1.44
N GLU A 387 9.65 0.56 -0.82
CA GLU A 387 10.72 1.48 -1.26
C GLU A 387 10.24 2.92 -1.55
N SER A 388 9.15 3.33 -0.94
CA SER A 388 8.57 4.66 -1.15
C SER A 388 9.23 5.77 -0.32
N TYR A 389 10.10 5.40 0.64
CA TYR A 389 10.91 6.34 1.38
C TYR A 389 12.28 6.49 0.74
N SER A 390 12.70 7.74 0.50
CA SER A 390 14.11 7.99 0.29
C SER A 390 14.87 7.68 1.57
N PRO A 391 15.91 6.86 1.56
CA PRO A 391 16.75 6.62 2.75
C PRO A 391 17.53 7.87 3.18
N ARG A 392 17.48 8.95 2.40
CA ARG A 392 18.04 10.26 2.73
C ARG A 392 17.04 11.06 3.54
N ARG A 393 17.43 11.45 4.73
CA ARG A 393 16.69 12.38 5.57
C ARG A 393 16.67 13.77 4.92
N GLY A 394 15.52 14.27 4.50
CA GLY A 394 15.36 15.61 3.97
C GLY A 394 15.24 16.64 5.08
N GLU A 395 16.12 17.63 5.12
CA GLU A 395 15.91 18.85 5.87
C GLU A 395 15.08 19.82 5.01
N GLY A 396 13.74 19.73 5.14
CA GLY A 396 12.87 20.77 4.59
C GLY A 396 12.67 20.81 3.08
N ALA A 397 12.90 19.73 2.33
CA ALA A 397 12.43 19.65 0.97
C ALA A 397 10.89 19.69 0.99
N ALA A 398 10.31 20.74 0.41
CA ALA A 398 8.89 20.77 0.08
C ALA A 398 8.55 19.49 -0.71
N PRO A 399 7.38 18.87 -0.50
CA PRO A 399 6.98 17.74 -1.30
C PRO A 399 7.01 18.17 -2.76
N SER A 400 7.83 17.51 -3.59
CA SER A 400 7.61 17.51 -5.02
C SER A 400 6.20 16.99 -5.20
N GLY A 401 5.28 17.85 -5.65
CA GLY A 401 3.90 17.49 -5.89
C GLY A 401 3.81 16.26 -6.77
N PRO A 402 2.70 15.51 -6.71
CA PRO A 402 2.50 14.38 -7.56
C PRO A 402 2.68 14.84 -9.02
N SER A 403 3.63 14.23 -9.71
CA SER A 403 3.68 14.31 -11.17
C SER A 403 2.37 13.73 -11.68
N MET A 404 1.52 14.59 -12.27
CA MET A 404 0.29 14.23 -12.97
C MET A 404 0.55 13.22 -14.11
#